data_52923df7746b1eb267c9fe466be853c4
#
_entry.id   52923df7746b1eb267c9fe466be853c4
#
_cell.length_a   1.000
_cell.length_b   1.000
_cell.length_c   1.000
_cell.angle_alpha   90.00
_cell.angle_beta   90.00
_cell.angle_gamma   90.00
#
_symmetry.space_group_name_H-M   'P 1'
#
loop_
_entity.id
_entity.type
_entity.pdbx_description
1 polymer ?
#
loop_
_entity_poly.entity_id
_entity_poly.type
_entity_poly.pdbx_seq_one_letter_code
_entity_poly.pdbx_strand_id
1 'polypeptide(L)'
;NGEMIEEDQTDPGPTITESEQITYATMPLKRRDLEEYYNGYANATLWPLLHYRLDLANFDNATYEGYRRVNALFADRLSPMLRDQDLVWVHDYHLIPLGSELRQRGNKQRIGFFLHTPWPSSEMWQALPAHGDLVRSLCAYDLVGFHTIDDLNCFAQCVTNTGAGAVEVLEDGNSLRIVTPERVVTGRVF
;
A
#
# COMPACT_ATOMS: atom_id res chain seq x y z
N ASN A 1 8.80 4.50 -15.67
CA ASN A 1 8.32 3.75 -16.85
C ASN A 1 8.98 2.38 -16.80
N GLY A 2 8.26 1.37 -16.25
CA GLY A 2 8.72 -0.02 -16.30
C GLY A 2 8.59 -0.57 -17.72
N GLU A 3 9.52 -1.42 -18.12
CA GLU A 3 9.39 -2.18 -19.35
C GLU A 3 8.26 -3.20 -19.21
N MET A 4 7.48 -3.39 -20.27
CA MET A 4 6.51 -4.50 -20.35
C MET A 4 7.20 -5.72 -20.95
N ILE A 5 6.86 -6.88 -20.42
CA ILE A 5 7.22 -8.18 -21.01
C ILE A 5 5.98 -8.92 -21.48
N GLU A 6 6.12 -9.70 -22.51
CA GLU A 6 5.03 -10.51 -23.04
C GLU A 6 4.69 -11.67 -22.08
N GLU A 7 3.46 -12.19 -22.17
CA GLU A 7 2.94 -13.20 -21.24
C GLU A 7 3.75 -14.50 -21.20
N ASP A 8 4.31 -14.88 -22.35
CA ASP A 8 5.11 -16.11 -22.55
C ASP A 8 6.60 -15.91 -22.21
N GLN A 9 7.03 -14.68 -21.93
CA GLN A 9 8.41 -14.40 -21.55
C GLN A 9 8.66 -14.71 -20.08
N THR A 10 9.84 -15.25 -19.80
CA THR A 10 10.31 -15.43 -18.42
C THR A 10 10.62 -14.06 -17.83
N ASP A 11 10.18 -13.85 -16.59
CA ASP A 11 10.51 -12.64 -15.83
C ASP A 11 12.05 -12.54 -15.65
N PRO A 12 12.72 -11.50 -16.21
CA PRO A 12 14.16 -11.35 -16.10
C PRO A 12 14.62 -10.88 -14.71
N GLY A 13 13.67 -10.57 -13.83
CA GLY A 13 13.95 -9.92 -12.56
C GLY A 13 14.15 -8.40 -12.68
N PRO A 14 14.55 -7.72 -11.60
CA PRO A 14 14.76 -6.29 -11.58
C PRO A 14 16.02 -5.90 -12.38
N THR A 15 15.90 -4.84 -13.18
CA THR A 15 17.05 -4.17 -13.80
C THR A 15 17.64 -3.17 -12.80
N ILE A 16 18.92 -3.31 -12.49
CA ILE A 16 19.63 -2.43 -11.57
C ILE A 16 20.43 -1.41 -12.37
N THR A 17 20.23 -0.14 -12.08
CA THR A 17 20.97 0.98 -12.66
C THR A 17 21.46 1.90 -11.54
N GLU A 18 22.72 2.28 -11.59
CA GLU A 18 23.33 3.19 -10.62
C GLU A 18 23.52 4.57 -11.25
N SER A 19 23.15 5.61 -10.53
CA SER A 19 23.38 7.00 -10.89
C SER A 19 23.73 7.80 -9.64
N GLU A 20 24.92 8.36 -9.56
CA GLU A 20 25.46 9.07 -8.42
C GLU A 20 25.42 8.22 -7.14
N GLN A 21 24.58 8.61 -6.16
CA GLN A 21 24.40 7.90 -4.90
C GLN A 21 23.09 7.11 -4.85
N ILE A 22 22.39 6.98 -5.98
CA ILE A 22 21.08 6.34 -6.07
C ILE A 22 21.20 5.07 -6.90
N THR A 23 20.71 3.99 -6.36
CA THR A 23 20.51 2.73 -7.09
C THR A 23 19.04 2.60 -7.46
N TYR A 24 18.75 2.49 -8.74
CA TYR A 24 17.42 2.24 -9.26
C TYR A 24 17.25 0.74 -9.49
N ALA A 25 16.20 0.16 -8.94
CA ALA A 25 15.76 -1.19 -9.25
C ALA A 25 14.41 -1.10 -9.96
N THR A 26 14.38 -1.28 -11.26
CA THR A 26 13.16 -1.25 -12.06
C THR A 26 12.69 -2.66 -12.36
N MET A 27 11.40 -2.89 -12.24
CA MET A 27 10.80 -4.20 -12.43
C MET A 27 9.88 -4.19 -13.63
N PRO A 28 10.11 -5.04 -14.63
CA PRO A 28 9.20 -5.19 -15.74
C PRO A 28 7.92 -5.92 -15.26
N LEU A 29 6.78 -5.53 -15.81
CA LEU A 29 5.51 -6.18 -15.54
C LEU A 29 4.98 -6.84 -16.80
N LYS A 30 4.32 -7.99 -16.65
CA LYS A 30 3.53 -8.59 -17.73
C LYS A 30 2.39 -7.67 -18.11
N ARG A 31 1.95 -7.72 -19.36
CA ARG A 31 0.82 -6.93 -19.84
C ARG A 31 -0.42 -7.12 -18.98
N ARG A 32 -0.75 -8.35 -18.65
CA ARG A 32 -1.86 -8.68 -17.77
C ARG A 32 -1.72 -8.04 -16.39
N ASP A 33 -0.52 -8.06 -15.82
CA ASP A 33 -0.25 -7.46 -14.51
C ASP A 33 -0.44 -5.94 -14.55
N LEU A 34 0.04 -5.27 -15.61
CA LEU A 34 -0.19 -3.85 -15.80
C LEU A 34 -1.68 -3.51 -15.92
N GLU A 35 -2.43 -4.29 -16.71
CA GLU A 35 -3.87 -4.09 -16.91
C GLU A 35 -4.67 -4.32 -15.63
N GLU A 36 -4.42 -5.39 -14.90
CA GLU A 36 -5.18 -5.72 -13.70
C GLU A 36 -4.77 -4.85 -12.50
N TYR A 37 -3.45 -4.66 -12.26
CA TYR A 37 -2.92 -3.92 -11.13
C TYR A 37 -3.05 -2.41 -11.30
N TYR A 38 -2.43 -1.86 -12.35
CA TYR A 38 -2.28 -0.42 -12.52
C TYR A 38 -3.53 0.21 -13.13
N ASN A 39 -3.93 -0.23 -14.33
CA ASN A 39 -5.09 0.34 -15.02
C ASN A 39 -6.41 -0.06 -14.33
N GLY A 40 -6.52 -1.31 -13.90
CA GLY A 40 -7.70 -1.87 -13.24
C GLY A 40 -7.84 -1.40 -11.81
N TYR A 41 -7.27 -2.14 -10.84
CA TYR A 41 -7.58 -1.89 -9.44
C TYR A 41 -7.07 -0.55 -8.92
N ALA A 42 -5.82 -0.17 -9.20
CA ALA A 42 -5.28 1.09 -8.71
C ALA A 42 -6.04 2.29 -9.30
N ASN A 43 -6.15 2.39 -10.63
CA ASN A 43 -6.67 3.59 -11.28
C ASN A 43 -8.17 3.57 -11.58
N ALA A 44 -8.78 2.40 -11.79
CA ALA A 44 -10.23 2.33 -12.03
C ALA A 44 -11.05 1.99 -10.78
N THR A 45 -10.42 1.58 -9.67
CA THR A 45 -11.12 1.31 -8.40
C THR A 45 -10.66 2.27 -7.29
N LEU A 46 -9.38 2.20 -6.88
CA LEU A 46 -8.88 2.98 -5.74
C LEU A 46 -8.83 4.47 -6.02
N TRP A 47 -8.29 4.89 -7.15
CA TRP A 47 -8.18 6.31 -7.49
C TRP A 47 -9.52 7.06 -7.45
N PRO A 48 -10.60 6.60 -8.11
CA PRO A 48 -11.90 7.26 -8.00
C PRO A 48 -12.43 7.27 -6.57
N LEU A 49 -12.33 6.17 -5.84
CA LEU A 49 -12.80 6.07 -4.46
C LEU A 49 -12.09 7.09 -3.55
N LEU A 50 -10.75 7.17 -3.64
CA LEU A 50 -9.93 8.11 -2.87
C LEU A 50 -10.23 9.59 -3.21
N HIS A 51 -10.76 9.86 -4.41
CA HIS A 51 -11.17 11.19 -4.86
C HIS A 51 -12.68 11.44 -4.74
N TYR A 52 -13.39 10.65 -3.92
CA TYR A 52 -14.83 10.80 -3.68
C TYR A 52 -15.71 10.65 -4.93
N ARG A 53 -15.20 9.91 -5.96
CA ARG A 53 -15.88 9.63 -7.22
C ARG A 53 -16.30 8.16 -7.32
N LEU A 54 -17.09 7.72 -6.32
CA LEU A 54 -17.61 6.34 -6.29
C LEU A 54 -18.41 5.98 -7.55
N ASP A 55 -19.00 6.98 -8.19
CA ASP A 55 -19.72 6.87 -9.48
C ASP A 55 -18.83 6.38 -10.63
N LEU A 56 -17.51 6.56 -10.52
CA LEU A 56 -16.52 6.13 -11.51
C LEU A 56 -15.77 4.85 -11.10
N ALA A 57 -15.95 4.39 -9.87
CA ALA A 57 -15.23 3.23 -9.37
C ALA A 57 -15.76 1.93 -10.00
N ASN A 58 -14.84 1.11 -10.49
CA ASN A 58 -15.16 -0.21 -11.03
C ASN A 58 -14.67 -1.30 -10.06
N PHE A 59 -15.59 -2.09 -9.53
CA PHE A 59 -15.27 -3.18 -8.59
C PHE A 59 -15.22 -4.51 -9.35
N ASP A 60 -14.01 -5.01 -9.57
CA ASP A 60 -13.76 -6.28 -10.25
C ASP A 60 -12.76 -7.13 -9.45
N ASN A 61 -13.15 -8.36 -9.13
CA ASN A 61 -12.33 -9.28 -8.38
C ASN A 61 -11.03 -9.68 -9.12
N ALA A 62 -11.06 -9.78 -10.45
CA ALA A 62 -9.88 -10.12 -11.22
C ALA A 62 -8.79 -9.02 -11.10
N THR A 63 -9.21 -7.75 -11.13
CA THR A 63 -8.28 -6.62 -10.95
C THR A 63 -7.73 -6.56 -9.52
N TYR A 64 -8.53 -6.91 -8.50
CA TYR A 64 -8.05 -7.02 -7.13
C TYR A 64 -7.02 -8.14 -6.96
N GLU A 65 -7.25 -9.30 -7.53
CA GLU A 65 -6.27 -10.40 -7.52
C GLU A 65 -4.96 -10.01 -8.25
N GLY A 66 -5.07 -9.29 -9.38
CA GLY A 66 -3.92 -8.70 -10.06
C GLY A 66 -3.14 -7.72 -9.18
N TYR A 67 -3.86 -6.86 -8.47
CA TYR A 67 -3.27 -5.89 -7.54
C TYR A 67 -2.50 -6.59 -6.40
N ARG A 68 -3.07 -7.61 -5.80
CA ARG A 68 -2.40 -8.43 -4.78
C ARG A 68 -1.18 -9.14 -5.33
N ARG A 69 -1.32 -9.79 -6.49
CA ARG A 69 -0.24 -10.55 -7.14
C ARG A 69 0.97 -9.67 -7.44
N VAL A 70 0.76 -8.45 -7.96
CA VAL A 70 1.85 -7.53 -8.26
C VAL A 70 2.52 -7.02 -6.99
N ASN A 71 1.76 -6.72 -5.92
CA ASN A 71 2.34 -6.34 -4.63
C ASN A 71 3.18 -7.49 -4.02
N ALA A 72 2.73 -8.74 -4.15
CA ALA A 72 3.50 -9.91 -3.74
C ALA A 72 4.79 -10.05 -4.58
N LEU A 73 4.71 -9.84 -5.90
CA LEU A 73 5.87 -9.84 -6.79
C LEU A 73 6.88 -8.75 -6.41
N PHE A 74 6.43 -7.53 -6.09
CA PHE A 74 7.31 -6.47 -5.57
C PHE A 74 8.01 -6.90 -4.28
N ALA A 75 7.30 -7.52 -3.35
CA ALA A 75 7.89 -8.00 -2.11
C ALA A 75 8.91 -9.13 -2.35
N ASP A 76 8.64 -10.07 -3.28
CA ASP A 76 9.58 -11.15 -3.65
C ASP A 76 10.88 -10.58 -4.21
N ARG A 77 10.82 -9.52 -4.98
CA ARG A 77 11.98 -8.89 -5.60
C ARG A 77 12.73 -7.96 -4.64
N LEU A 78 12.01 -7.24 -3.79
CA LEU A 78 12.60 -6.30 -2.84
C LEU A 78 13.25 -7.00 -1.64
N SER A 79 12.59 -8.03 -1.09
CA SER A 79 13.02 -8.71 0.13
C SER A 79 14.49 -9.14 0.13
N PRO A 80 15.04 -9.81 -0.92
CA PRO A 80 16.45 -10.21 -0.94
C PRO A 80 17.44 -9.04 -1.09
N MET A 81 16.97 -7.86 -1.45
CA MET A 81 17.81 -6.67 -1.60
C MET A 81 17.95 -5.89 -0.28
N LEU A 82 17.04 -6.11 0.67
CA LEU A 82 17.00 -5.39 1.94
C LEU A 82 18.06 -5.89 2.92
N ARG A 83 18.71 -4.95 3.61
CA ARG A 83 19.65 -5.17 4.71
C ARG A 83 18.98 -4.88 6.03
N ASP A 84 19.50 -5.43 7.13
CA ASP A 84 18.90 -5.29 8.46
C ASP A 84 18.70 -3.83 8.91
N GLN A 85 19.57 -2.92 8.50
CA GLN A 85 19.54 -1.51 8.88
C GLN A 85 18.78 -0.61 7.90
N ASP A 86 18.26 -1.15 6.82
CA ASP A 86 17.52 -0.36 5.84
C ASP A 86 16.20 0.13 6.40
N LEU A 87 15.77 1.28 5.92
CA LEU A 87 14.42 1.80 6.12
C LEU A 87 13.68 1.71 4.79
N VAL A 88 12.53 1.06 4.80
CA VAL A 88 11.67 0.96 3.62
C VAL A 88 10.64 2.08 3.68
N TRP A 89 10.56 2.89 2.63
CA TRP A 89 9.58 3.96 2.51
C TRP A 89 8.68 3.74 1.30
N VAL A 90 7.44 3.37 1.55
CA VAL A 90 6.46 3.00 0.53
C VAL A 90 5.56 4.18 0.24
N HIS A 91 5.28 4.41 -1.03
CA HIS A 91 4.45 5.52 -1.47
C HIS A 91 3.21 5.05 -2.21
N ASP A 92 2.11 5.66 -1.81
CA ASP A 92 0.85 5.74 -2.53
C ASP A 92 0.02 4.45 -2.61
N TYR A 93 -1.23 4.63 -3.00
CA TYR A 93 -2.29 3.62 -2.99
C TYR A 93 -2.00 2.38 -3.87
N HIS A 94 -1.06 2.49 -4.79
CA HIS A 94 -0.62 1.36 -5.59
C HIS A 94 0.01 0.23 -4.76
N LEU A 95 0.63 0.56 -3.64
CA LEU A 95 1.47 -0.35 -2.87
C LEU A 95 0.96 -0.58 -1.43
N ILE A 96 -0.33 -0.37 -1.16
CA ILE A 96 -0.91 -0.60 0.17
C ILE A 96 -0.57 -1.99 0.72
N PRO A 97 -0.69 -3.10 -0.04
CA PRO A 97 -0.37 -4.45 0.47
C PRO A 97 1.13 -4.73 0.68
N LEU A 98 2.04 -3.93 0.09
CA LEU A 98 3.47 -4.25 0.08
C LEU A 98 4.05 -4.44 1.49
N GLY A 99 3.65 -3.64 2.47
CA GLY A 99 4.11 -3.78 3.85
C GLY A 99 3.76 -5.14 4.44
N SER A 100 2.51 -5.59 4.28
CA SER A 100 2.08 -6.90 4.76
C SER A 100 2.78 -8.04 4.02
N GLU A 101 3.00 -7.92 2.72
CA GLU A 101 3.72 -8.88 1.91
C GLU A 101 5.19 -9.02 2.34
N LEU A 102 5.86 -7.91 2.66
CA LEU A 102 7.22 -7.93 3.22
C LEU A 102 7.26 -8.60 4.59
N ARG A 103 6.28 -8.33 5.47
CA ARG A 103 6.20 -8.97 6.79
C ARG A 103 6.01 -10.49 6.70
N GLN A 104 5.18 -10.96 5.78
CA GLN A 104 4.97 -12.40 5.53
C GLN A 104 6.26 -13.11 5.10
N ARG A 105 7.17 -12.40 4.43
CA ARG A 105 8.51 -12.88 4.03
C ARG A 105 9.57 -12.77 5.13
N GLY A 106 9.17 -12.36 6.33
CA GLY A 106 10.03 -12.25 7.50
C GLY A 106 10.86 -10.99 7.59
N ASN A 107 10.61 -9.99 6.75
CA ASN A 107 11.30 -8.70 6.80
C ASN A 107 10.98 -7.95 8.09
N LYS A 108 12.03 -7.52 8.83
CA LYS A 108 11.94 -6.85 10.13
C LYS A 108 12.33 -5.37 10.10
N GLN A 109 12.74 -4.87 8.94
CA GLN A 109 13.10 -3.46 8.74
C GLN A 109 11.95 -2.54 9.18
N ARG A 110 12.27 -1.29 9.48
CA ARG A 110 11.24 -0.27 9.67
C ARG A 110 10.62 0.06 8.32
N ILE A 111 9.30 -0.04 8.24
CA ILE A 111 8.55 0.19 7.00
C ILE A 111 7.56 1.33 7.25
N GLY A 112 7.75 2.45 6.57
CA GLY A 112 6.81 3.55 6.52
C GLY A 112 6.00 3.53 5.23
N PHE A 113 4.80 4.09 5.29
CA PHE A 113 3.90 4.30 4.15
C PHE A 113 3.44 5.76 4.12
N PHE A 114 3.35 6.36 2.94
CA PHE A 114 2.77 7.69 2.77
C PHE A 114 1.74 7.68 1.64
N LEU A 115 0.53 8.13 1.97
CA LEU A 115 -0.54 8.30 1.00
C LEU A 115 -0.54 9.73 0.44
N HIS A 116 -0.42 9.86 -0.89
CA HIS A 116 -0.40 11.15 -1.57
C HIS A 116 -1.79 11.64 -2.01
N THR A 117 -2.81 10.82 -1.84
CA THR A 117 -4.21 11.15 -2.10
C THR A 117 -4.98 11.35 -0.81
N PRO A 118 -6.17 11.97 -0.82
CA PRO A 118 -7.05 11.98 0.35
C PRO A 118 -7.40 10.56 0.81
N TRP A 119 -7.75 10.42 2.09
CA TRP A 119 -8.38 9.21 2.61
C TRP A 119 -9.89 9.47 2.80
N PRO A 120 -10.79 8.68 2.18
CA PRO A 120 -12.22 8.96 2.21
C PRO A 120 -12.83 8.62 3.58
N SER A 121 -14.08 9.05 3.79
CA SER A 121 -14.84 8.67 4.98
C SER A 121 -14.98 7.15 5.12
N SER A 122 -15.18 6.67 6.34
CA SER A 122 -15.28 5.24 6.59
C SER A 122 -16.47 4.59 5.87
N GLU A 123 -17.56 5.32 5.69
CA GLU A 123 -18.74 4.86 4.95
C GLU A 123 -18.42 4.66 3.47
N MET A 124 -17.69 5.60 2.87
CA MET A 124 -17.26 5.48 1.49
C MET A 124 -16.25 4.36 1.31
N TRP A 125 -15.30 4.23 2.24
CA TRP A 125 -14.30 3.16 2.20
C TRP A 125 -14.94 1.77 2.28
N GLN A 126 -16.01 1.60 3.06
CA GLN A 126 -16.77 0.34 3.18
C GLN A 126 -17.49 -0.08 1.89
N ALA A 127 -17.69 0.81 0.93
CA ALA A 127 -18.20 0.43 -0.38
C ALA A 127 -17.24 -0.47 -1.17
N LEU A 128 -15.94 -0.44 -0.82
CA LEU A 128 -14.91 -1.28 -1.42
C LEU A 128 -14.99 -2.71 -0.85
N PRO A 129 -15.20 -3.77 -1.65
CA PRO A 129 -15.29 -5.14 -1.14
C PRO A 129 -14.08 -5.56 -0.30
N ALA A 130 -12.87 -5.14 -0.68
CA ALA A 130 -11.61 -5.45 0.00
C ALA A 130 -11.23 -4.44 1.10
N HIS A 131 -12.14 -3.56 1.53
CA HIS A 131 -11.84 -2.47 2.47
C HIS A 131 -11.12 -2.93 3.75
N GLY A 132 -11.56 -4.05 4.34
CA GLY A 132 -10.98 -4.58 5.57
C GLY A 132 -9.55 -5.13 5.35
N ASP A 133 -9.29 -5.77 4.21
CA ASP A 133 -7.97 -6.32 3.89
C ASP A 133 -6.94 -5.21 3.67
N LEU A 134 -7.32 -4.13 3.01
CA LEU A 134 -6.43 -2.99 2.78
C LEU A 134 -6.14 -2.22 4.07
N VAL A 135 -7.12 -2.05 4.96
CA VAL A 135 -6.89 -1.46 6.29
C VAL A 135 -5.93 -2.32 7.10
N ARG A 136 -6.13 -3.64 7.14
CA ARG A 136 -5.19 -4.56 7.80
C ARG A 136 -3.80 -4.52 7.19
N SER A 137 -3.70 -4.36 5.87
CA SER A 137 -2.41 -4.22 5.19
C SER A 137 -1.67 -2.95 5.61
N LEU A 138 -2.38 -1.83 5.78
CA LEU A 138 -1.79 -0.59 6.33
C LEU A 138 -1.36 -0.74 7.80
N CYS A 139 -2.04 -1.59 8.56
CA CYS A 139 -1.63 -1.91 9.93
C CYS A 139 -0.38 -2.82 10.00
N ALA A 140 0.19 -3.27 8.87
CA ALA A 140 1.47 -3.97 8.82
C ALA A 140 2.70 -3.05 8.74
N TYR A 141 2.50 -1.76 8.51
CA TYR A 141 3.53 -0.74 8.54
C TYR A 141 3.86 -0.30 9.98
N ASP A 142 5.02 0.33 10.19
CA ASP A 142 5.37 0.95 11.46
C ASP A 142 4.87 2.40 11.53
N LEU A 143 4.78 3.07 10.36
CA LEU A 143 4.31 4.44 10.22
C LEU A 143 3.41 4.54 8.99
N VAL A 144 2.25 5.17 9.14
CA VAL A 144 1.35 5.53 8.04
C VAL A 144 1.12 7.03 8.05
N GLY A 145 1.53 7.69 6.97
CA GLY A 145 1.49 9.14 6.81
C GLY A 145 0.36 9.62 5.92
N PHE A 146 -0.23 10.77 6.29
CA PHE A 146 -1.30 11.45 5.56
C PHE A 146 -1.00 12.94 5.42
N HIS A 147 -1.70 13.62 4.50
CA HIS A 147 -1.56 15.07 4.31
C HIS A 147 -2.34 15.89 5.36
N THR A 148 -3.50 15.39 5.78
CA THR A 148 -4.40 16.17 6.64
C THR A 148 -4.83 15.37 7.87
N ILE A 149 -5.26 16.11 8.89
CA ILE A 149 -5.84 15.52 10.10
C ILE A 149 -7.18 14.82 9.81
N ASP A 150 -7.92 15.30 8.83
CA ASP A 150 -9.19 14.69 8.43
C ASP A 150 -8.95 13.30 7.80
N ASP A 151 -7.94 13.17 6.93
CA ASP A 151 -7.54 11.88 6.36
C ASP A 151 -7.13 10.89 7.45
N LEU A 152 -6.32 11.35 8.41
CA LEU A 152 -5.87 10.55 9.53
C LEU A 152 -7.05 10.09 10.41
N ASN A 153 -8.01 10.97 10.69
CA ASN A 153 -9.21 10.64 11.48
C ASN A 153 -10.12 9.65 10.72
N CYS A 154 -10.31 9.84 9.42
CA CYS A 154 -11.06 8.90 8.59
C CYS A 154 -10.41 7.52 8.55
N PHE A 155 -9.09 7.45 8.44
CA PHE A 155 -8.34 6.20 8.54
C PHE A 155 -8.51 5.54 9.93
N ALA A 156 -8.43 6.31 11.02
CA ALA A 156 -8.65 5.82 12.37
C ALA A 156 -10.02 5.17 12.53
N GLN A 157 -11.06 5.79 11.96
CA GLN A 157 -12.42 5.22 11.95
C GLN A 157 -12.47 3.91 11.17
N CYS A 158 -11.78 3.83 10.02
CA CYS A 158 -11.68 2.59 9.25
C CYS A 158 -11.00 1.46 10.04
N VAL A 159 -9.92 1.76 10.77
CA VAL A 159 -9.23 0.79 11.65
C VAL A 159 -10.17 0.27 12.73
N THR A 160 -10.90 1.16 13.38
CA THR A 160 -11.88 0.80 14.43
C THR A 160 -13.02 -0.03 13.88
N ASN A 161 -13.62 0.39 12.76
CA ASN A 161 -14.78 -0.26 12.15
C ASN A 161 -14.46 -1.66 11.61
N THR A 162 -13.23 -1.88 11.17
CA THR A 162 -12.76 -3.19 10.68
C THR A 162 -12.23 -4.09 11.80
N GLY A 163 -12.10 -3.58 13.02
CA GLY A 163 -11.49 -4.31 14.13
C GLY A 163 -10.00 -4.62 13.91
N ALA A 164 -9.31 -3.85 13.06
CA ALA A 164 -7.90 -4.09 12.74
C ALA A 164 -6.96 -3.73 13.90
N GLY A 165 -7.38 -2.86 14.81
CA GLY A 165 -6.62 -2.47 16.01
C GLY A 165 -7.37 -1.49 16.89
N ALA A 166 -6.85 -1.27 18.10
CA ALA A 166 -7.30 -0.23 19.00
C ALA A 166 -6.59 1.10 18.69
N VAL A 167 -7.34 2.18 18.57
CA VAL A 167 -6.82 3.51 18.21
C VAL A 167 -6.77 4.41 19.44
N GLU A 168 -5.63 5.06 19.64
CA GLU A 168 -5.39 6.06 20.67
C GLU A 168 -4.86 7.34 19.99
N VAL A 169 -5.51 8.48 20.25
CA VAL A 169 -5.05 9.79 19.75
C VAL A 169 -3.97 10.30 20.69
N LEU A 170 -2.83 10.75 20.14
CA LEU A 170 -1.72 11.25 20.91
C LEU A 170 -1.91 12.74 21.25
N GLU A 171 -1.18 13.21 22.28
CA GLU A 171 -1.32 14.57 22.83
C GLU A 171 -0.99 15.68 21.82
N ASP A 172 -0.18 15.40 20.79
CA ASP A 172 0.17 16.36 19.74
C ASP A 172 -0.99 16.70 18.81
N GLY A 173 -2.11 15.96 18.89
CA GLY A 173 -3.30 16.12 18.05
C GLY A 173 -3.11 15.80 16.57
N ASN A 174 -1.87 15.49 16.14
CA ASN A 174 -1.49 15.21 14.73
C ASN A 174 -1.02 13.78 14.52
N SER A 175 -1.04 12.97 15.57
CA SER A 175 -0.60 11.58 15.54
C SER A 175 -1.58 10.69 16.29
N LEU A 176 -1.62 9.43 15.86
CA LEU A 176 -2.33 8.39 16.59
C LEU A 176 -1.48 7.12 16.69
N ARG A 177 -1.79 6.35 17.71
CA ARG A 177 -1.21 5.05 17.96
C ARG A 177 -2.27 3.98 17.70
N ILE A 178 -1.95 3.02 16.86
CA ILE A 178 -2.81 1.88 16.56
C ILE A 178 -2.14 0.65 17.16
N VAL A 179 -2.83 -0.02 18.08
CA VAL A 179 -2.34 -1.25 18.72
C VAL A 179 -3.06 -2.43 18.08
N THR A 180 -2.33 -3.23 17.33
CA THR A 180 -2.79 -4.50 16.77
C THR A 180 -2.27 -5.68 17.60
N PRO A 181 -2.75 -6.92 17.41
CA PRO A 181 -2.19 -8.08 18.09
C PRO A 181 -0.69 -8.31 17.81
N GLU A 182 -0.20 -7.82 16.67
CA GLU A 182 1.16 -8.13 16.18
C GLU A 182 2.15 -6.98 16.38
N ARG A 183 1.66 -5.73 16.40
CA ARG A 183 2.52 -4.54 16.45
C ARG A 183 1.81 -3.27 16.89
N VAL A 184 2.61 -2.24 17.08
CA VAL A 184 2.14 -0.87 17.24
C VAL A 184 2.46 -0.10 15.95
N VAL A 185 1.46 0.57 15.40
CA VAL A 185 1.57 1.41 14.20
C VAL A 185 1.36 2.87 14.61
N THR A 186 2.15 3.77 14.06
CA THR A 186 1.95 5.21 14.22
C THR A 186 1.24 5.75 12.97
N GLY A 187 0.08 6.38 13.14
CA GLY A 187 -0.53 7.22 12.11
C GLY A 187 -0.14 8.68 12.33
N ARG A 188 0.22 9.43 11.27
CA ARG A 188 0.69 10.81 11.44
C ARG A 188 0.42 11.70 10.22
N VAL A 189 0.21 12.99 10.49
CA VAL A 189 0.13 14.05 9.47
C VAL A 189 1.53 14.64 9.23
N PHE A 190 1.87 14.86 7.94
CA PHE A 190 3.13 15.46 7.49
C PHE A 190 2.87 16.62 6.55
#